data_55f2c9bb46b1693b6bbb57221d15839c
#
_entry.id   55f2c9bb46b1693b6bbb57221d15839c
#
_cell.length_a   1.000
_cell.length_b   1.000
_cell.length_c   1.000
_cell.angle_alpha   90.00
_cell.angle_beta   90.00
_cell.angle_gamma   90.00
#
_symmetry.space_group_name_H-M   'P 1'
#
loop_
_entity.id
_entity.type
_entity.pdbx_description
1 polymer ?
#
loop_
_entity_poly.entity_id
_entity_poly.type
_entity_poly.pdbx_seq_one_letter_code
_entity_poly.pdbx_strand_id
1 'polypeptide(L)'
;MLMLALSARLKAKNKMGERWIDAKDFFAGMFTTALEPDEILVEIELPFMPPCTGWSFTEVAPRMGDYAMMGVAALVTLDESGKCTAAKLVYLNAGDGPVDAAEAAQMLAGETISDALIESAAAHASEKEINPFGNMHASVDFQRHLARVLTKQVVQTAHQRAGEM
;
A
#
# COMPACT_ATOMS: atom_id res chain seq x y z
N MET A 1 5.86 -3.93 1.42
CA MET A 1 4.77 -3.05 0.98
C MET A 1 4.32 -3.38 -0.45
N LEU A 2 5.16 -3.32 -1.50
CA LEU A 2 4.71 -3.53 -2.89
C LEU A 2 4.02 -4.89 -3.12
N MET A 3 4.49 -5.95 -2.47
CA MET A 3 3.81 -7.26 -2.54
C MET A 3 2.35 -7.18 -2.07
N LEU A 4 2.11 -6.44 -0.98
CA LEU A 4 0.76 -6.22 -0.46
C LEU A 4 -0.07 -5.34 -1.40
N ALA A 5 0.51 -4.25 -1.91
CA ALA A 5 -0.17 -3.35 -2.86
C ALA A 5 -0.60 -4.07 -4.14
N LEU A 6 0.26 -4.95 -4.66
CA LEU A 6 0.02 -5.72 -5.88
C LEU A 6 -0.74 -7.03 -5.64
N SER A 7 -1.20 -7.30 -4.40
CA SER A 7 -1.90 -8.53 -4.04
C SER A 7 -1.13 -9.80 -4.44
N ALA A 8 0.19 -9.78 -4.21
CA ALA A 8 1.08 -10.88 -4.53
C ALA A 8 0.75 -12.14 -3.72
N ARG A 9 1.14 -13.29 -4.27
CA ARG A 9 1.25 -14.54 -3.51
C ARG A 9 2.71 -14.96 -3.42
N LEU A 10 3.09 -15.50 -2.28
CA LEU A 10 4.45 -15.90 -1.95
C LEU A 10 4.47 -17.41 -1.70
N LYS A 11 5.33 -18.15 -2.42
CA LYS A 11 5.44 -19.60 -2.26
C LYS A 11 6.52 -19.96 -1.27
N ALA A 12 6.12 -20.58 -0.17
CA ALA A 12 7.00 -21.19 0.81
C ALA A 12 7.24 -22.67 0.46
N LYS A 13 8.45 -23.16 0.68
CA LYS A 13 8.84 -24.53 0.44
C LYS A 13 9.74 -25.07 1.52
N ASN A 14 9.53 -26.32 1.91
CA ASN A 14 10.42 -27.11 2.74
C ASN A 14 10.58 -28.54 2.15
N LYS A 15 11.18 -29.46 2.93
CA LYS A 15 11.36 -30.87 2.50
C LYS A 15 10.06 -31.66 2.40
N MET A 16 8.99 -31.19 3.05
CA MET A 16 7.70 -31.88 3.14
C MET A 16 6.73 -31.42 2.05
N GLY A 17 6.93 -30.22 1.46
CA GLY A 17 6.03 -29.69 0.43
C GLY A 17 6.18 -28.20 0.18
N GLU A 18 5.16 -27.67 -0.50
CA GLU A 18 5.07 -26.26 -0.88
C GLU A 18 3.70 -25.72 -0.51
N ARG A 19 3.63 -24.43 -0.16
CA ARG A 19 2.36 -23.70 0.05
C ARG A 19 2.44 -22.28 -0.44
N TRP A 20 1.31 -21.72 -0.86
CA TRP A 20 1.16 -20.32 -1.19
C TRP A 20 0.64 -19.55 0.03
N ILE A 21 1.17 -18.36 0.21
CA ILE A 21 0.77 -17.41 1.26
C ILE A 21 0.43 -16.10 0.56
N ASP A 22 -0.75 -15.56 0.79
CA ASP A 22 -1.11 -14.24 0.29
C ASP A 22 -0.25 -13.17 0.98
N ALA A 23 0.11 -12.11 0.26
CA ALA A 23 0.97 -11.05 0.81
C ALA A 23 0.38 -10.38 2.06
N LYS A 24 -0.95 -10.33 2.19
CA LYS A 24 -1.64 -9.79 3.37
C LYS A 24 -1.39 -10.61 4.64
N ASP A 25 -1.12 -11.91 4.50
CA ASP A 25 -0.90 -12.85 5.60
C ASP A 25 0.59 -13.16 5.79
N PHE A 26 1.46 -12.67 4.89
CA PHE A 26 2.89 -12.99 4.90
C PHE A 26 3.68 -12.17 5.92
N PHE A 27 3.37 -10.88 6.09
CA PHE A 27 4.09 -9.97 6.98
C PHE A 27 3.45 -10.00 8.37
N ALA A 28 3.97 -10.84 9.27
CA ALA A 28 3.38 -11.10 10.58
C ALA A 28 3.79 -10.07 11.66
N GLY A 29 4.76 -9.22 11.37
CA GLY A 29 5.24 -8.18 12.29
C GLY A 29 6.67 -7.75 11.97
N MET A 30 7.25 -6.94 12.85
CA MET A 30 8.62 -6.46 12.69
C MET A 30 9.59 -7.64 12.65
N PHE A 31 10.35 -7.77 11.55
CA PHE A 31 11.29 -8.88 11.29
C PHE A 31 10.66 -10.29 11.33
N THR A 32 9.33 -10.38 11.21
CA THR A 32 8.61 -11.65 11.32
C THR A 32 7.75 -11.87 10.07
N THR A 33 7.85 -13.06 9.51
CA THR A 33 7.04 -13.51 8.37
C THR A 33 6.26 -14.77 8.75
N ALA A 34 5.30 -15.16 7.92
CA ALA A 34 4.52 -16.38 8.08
C ALA A 34 5.27 -17.66 7.62
N LEU A 35 6.58 -17.55 7.34
CA LEU A 35 7.41 -18.73 7.05
C LEU A 35 7.67 -19.52 8.33
N GLU A 36 7.55 -20.85 8.24
CA GLU A 36 8.00 -21.75 9.28
C GLU A 36 9.55 -21.80 9.33
N PRO A 37 10.17 -22.22 10.45
CA PRO A 37 11.62 -22.20 10.61
C PRO A 37 12.41 -23.03 9.57
N ASP A 38 11.77 -24.00 8.94
CA ASP A 38 12.35 -24.88 7.92
C ASP A 38 11.89 -24.54 6.48
N GLU A 39 11.11 -23.45 6.33
CA GLU A 39 10.65 -22.96 5.02
C GLU A 39 11.55 -21.90 4.43
N ILE A 40 11.66 -21.90 3.11
CA ILE A 40 12.28 -20.82 2.33
C ILE A 40 11.27 -20.27 1.32
N LEU A 41 11.35 -18.97 1.06
CA LEU A 41 10.62 -18.32 -0.01
C LEU A 41 11.27 -18.70 -1.36
N VAL A 42 10.51 -19.31 -2.27
CA VAL A 42 11.03 -19.82 -3.56
C VAL A 42 10.45 -19.13 -4.77
N GLU A 43 9.27 -18.51 -4.64
CA GLU A 43 8.58 -17.89 -5.78
C GLU A 43 7.68 -16.76 -5.30
N ILE A 44 7.52 -15.73 -6.13
CA ILE A 44 6.56 -14.64 -5.94
C ILE A 44 5.71 -14.56 -7.20
N GLU A 45 4.40 -14.65 -7.05
CA GLU A 45 3.44 -14.48 -8.12
C GLU A 45 2.78 -13.09 -7.98
N LEU A 46 2.78 -12.35 -9.08
CA LEU A 46 2.07 -11.07 -9.20
C LEU A 46 0.88 -11.25 -10.14
N PRO A 47 -0.35 -10.94 -9.74
CA PRO A 47 -1.49 -10.96 -10.64
C PRO A 47 -1.34 -9.86 -11.71
N PHE A 48 -1.95 -10.10 -12.87
CA PHE A 48 -2.08 -9.03 -13.87
C PHE A 48 -2.98 -7.92 -13.32
N MET A 49 -2.56 -6.68 -13.54
CA MET A 49 -3.41 -5.53 -13.20
C MET A 49 -4.61 -5.47 -14.17
N PRO A 50 -5.81 -5.15 -13.66
CA PRO A 50 -6.97 -4.88 -14.52
C PRO A 50 -6.66 -3.76 -15.52
N PRO A 51 -7.33 -3.74 -16.69
CA PRO A 51 -7.31 -2.58 -17.59
C PRO A 51 -7.70 -1.29 -16.86
N CYS A 52 -7.29 -0.15 -17.36
CA CYS A 52 -7.55 1.17 -16.77
C CYS A 52 -7.15 1.28 -15.30
N THR A 53 -6.06 0.59 -14.90
CA THR A 53 -5.50 0.66 -13.56
C THR A 53 -4.22 1.47 -13.54
N GLY A 54 -4.30 2.69 -13.02
CA GLY A 54 -3.14 3.52 -12.75
C GLY A 54 -2.54 3.21 -11.37
N TRP A 55 -1.25 3.44 -11.24
CA TRP A 55 -0.52 3.24 -10.00
C TRP A 55 0.47 4.36 -9.72
N SER A 56 0.77 4.57 -8.46
CA SER A 56 1.83 5.48 -8.03
C SER A 56 2.41 5.01 -6.71
N PHE A 57 3.69 5.28 -6.53
CA PHE A 57 4.41 5.08 -5.28
C PHE A 57 5.31 6.27 -5.01
N THR A 58 5.36 6.71 -3.76
CA THR A 58 6.33 7.70 -3.30
C THR A 58 6.69 7.45 -1.85
N GLU A 59 7.89 7.87 -1.48
CA GLU A 59 8.37 7.80 -0.10
C GLU A 59 9.21 9.02 0.24
N VAL A 60 9.31 9.32 1.53
CA VAL A 60 10.19 10.36 2.06
C VAL A 60 11.18 9.73 3.01
N ALA A 61 12.47 9.93 2.71
CA ALA A 61 13.60 9.49 3.54
C ALA A 61 14.52 10.68 3.86
N PRO A 62 15.32 10.62 4.94
CA PRO A 62 16.27 11.70 5.28
C PRO A 62 17.31 11.94 4.19
N ARG A 63 17.73 10.89 3.50
CA ARG A 63 18.67 10.92 2.36
C ARG A 63 18.28 9.85 1.35
N MET A 64 18.70 10.02 0.10
CA MET A 64 18.52 9.02 -0.93
C MET A 64 19.18 7.69 -0.51
N GLY A 65 18.41 6.59 -0.53
CA GLY A 65 18.86 5.25 -0.12
C GLY A 65 18.74 4.94 1.37
N ASP A 66 18.32 5.90 2.21
CA ASP A 66 17.97 5.64 3.61
C ASP A 66 16.59 4.98 3.74
N TYR A 67 16.31 4.43 4.93
CA TYR A 67 14.98 3.94 5.28
C TYR A 67 13.96 5.09 5.24
N ALA A 68 12.82 4.83 4.61
CA ALA A 68 11.75 5.80 4.52
C ALA A 68 11.17 6.16 5.89
N MET A 69 10.94 7.44 6.14
CA MET A 69 10.14 7.91 7.27
C MET A 69 8.66 7.56 7.08
N MET A 70 8.20 7.59 5.83
CA MET A 70 6.86 7.19 5.40
C MET A 70 6.90 6.92 3.90
N GLY A 71 6.20 5.89 3.45
CA GLY A 71 5.98 5.62 2.03
C GLY A 71 4.53 5.22 1.77
N VAL A 72 4.00 5.57 0.60
CA VAL A 72 2.62 5.25 0.20
C VAL A 72 2.60 4.74 -1.23
N ALA A 73 1.89 3.64 -1.46
CA ALA A 73 1.53 3.13 -2.77
C ALA A 73 0.03 3.23 -2.97
N ALA A 74 -0.41 3.66 -4.15
CA ALA A 74 -1.80 3.68 -4.56
C ALA A 74 -1.99 2.95 -5.89
N LEU A 75 -3.08 2.20 -6.00
CA LEU A 75 -3.64 1.71 -7.25
C LEU A 75 -5.06 2.25 -7.36
N VAL A 76 -5.45 2.68 -8.56
CA VAL A 76 -6.79 3.17 -8.88
C VAL A 76 -7.22 2.55 -10.19
N THR A 77 -8.36 1.88 -10.20
CA THR A 77 -8.97 1.30 -11.40
C THR A 77 -10.23 2.09 -11.75
N LEU A 78 -10.35 2.51 -13.00
CA LEU A 78 -11.50 3.26 -13.50
C LEU A 78 -12.36 2.39 -14.43
N ASP A 79 -13.65 2.71 -14.49
CA ASP A 79 -14.52 2.23 -15.56
C ASP A 79 -14.50 3.18 -16.78
N GLU A 80 -15.22 2.82 -17.82
CA GLU A 80 -15.34 3.60 -19.06
C GLU A 80 -15.93 5.01 -18.85
N SER A 81 -16.61 5.24 -17.74
CA SER A 81 -17.18 6.55 -17.38
C SER A 81 -16.21 7.43 -16.58
N GLY A 82 -15.01 6.91 -16.24
CA GLY A 82 -14.03 7.57 -15.39
C GLY A 82 -14.33 7.46 -13.89
N LYS A 83 -15.26 6.57 -13.50
CA LYS A 83 -15.60 6.30 -12.11
C LYS A 83 -14.64 5.27 -11.52
N CYS A 84 -14.20 5.47 -10.29
CA CYS A 84 -13.32 4.53 -9.60
C CYS A 84 -14.08 3.25 -9.24
N THR A 85 -13.68 2.12 -9.81
CA THR A 85 -14.29 0.81 -9.49
C THR A 85 -13.55 0.10 -8.37
N ALA A 86 -12.25 0.36 -8.23
CA ALA A 86 -11.42 -0.19 -7.16
C ALA A 86 -10.27 0.75 -6.85
N ALA A 87 -9.90 0.81 -5.57
CA ALA A 87 -8.69 1.47 -5.14
C ALA A 87 -7.95 0.61 -4.10
N LYS A 88 -6.64 0.83 -3.99
CA LYS A 88 -5.81 0.23 -2.95
C LYS A 88 -4.80 1.23 -2.45
N LEU A 89 -4.65 1.34 -1.13
CA LEU A 89 -3.73 2.25 -0.45
C LEU A 89 -2.89 1.45 0.54
N VAL A 90 -1.58 1.40 0.31
CA VAL A 90 -0.67 0.63 1.18
C VAL A 90 0.46 1.53 1.67
N TYR A 91 0.72 1.46 2.97
CA TYR A 91 1.68 2.31 3.66
C TYR A 91 2.91 1.51 4.10
N LEU A 92 4.07 2.15 4.02
CA LEU A 92 5.35 1.70 4.55
C LEU A 92 5.70 2.52 5.77
N ASN A 93 6.25 1.86 6.80
CA ASN A 93 6.63 2.47 8.08
C ASN A 93 5.44 3.14 8.80
N ALA A 94 4.29 2.50 8.73
CA ALA A 94 3.02 2.98 9.25
C ALA A 94 2.42 2.08 10.35
N GLY A 95 3.16 1.08 10.82
CA GLY A 95 2.80 0.09 11.82
C GLY A 95 3.85 -1.01 11.92
N ASP A 96 3.53 -2.16 12.51
CA ASP A 96 4.40 -3.32 12.69
C ASP A 96 4.85 -3.96 11.36
N GLY A 97 4.10 -3.71 10.30
CA GLY A 97 4.36 -4.17 8.94
C GLY A 97 3.79 -3.18 7.92
N PRO A 98 3.71 -3.55 6.64
CA PRO A 98 2.99 -2.77 5.65
C PRO A 98 1.50 -2.74 5.98
N VAL A 99 0.89 -1.55 5.97
CA VAL A 99 -0.52 -1.34 6.32
C VAL A 99 -1.34 -1.14 5.06
N ASP A 100 -2.40 -1.96 4.89
CA ASP A 100 -3.43 -1.79 3.86
C ASP A 100 -4.55 -0.94 4.45
N ALA A 101 -4.67 0.33 4.01
CA ALA A 101 -5.72 1.23 4.45
C ALA A 101 -7.00 0.97 3.63
N ALA A 102 -7.66 -0.13 3.95
CA ALA A 102 -8.80 -0.64 3.19
C ALA A 102 -10.03 0.26 3.28
N GLU A 103 -10.30 0.89 4.43
CA GLU A 103 -11.45 1.79 4.60
C GLU A 103 -11.27 3.05 3.78
N ALA A 104 -10.08 3.68 3.82
CA ALA A 104 -9.76 4.85 3.01
C ALA A 104 -9.82 4.53 1.50
N ALA A 105 -9.32 3.37 1.09
CA ALA A 105 -9.44 2.92 -0.28
C ALA A 105 -10.91 2.70 -0.70
N GLN A 106 -11.73 2.15 0.18
CA GLN A 106 -13.17 1.94 -0.06
C GLN A 106 -13.93 3.27 -0.21
N MET A 107 -13.49 4.35 0.43
CA MET A 107 -14.09 5.68 0.24
C MET A 107 -13.98 6.18 -1.21
N LEU A 108 -12.93 5.74 -1.93
CA LEU A 108 -12.71 6.11 -3.34
C LEU A 108 -13.53 5.24 -4.29
N ALA A 109 -13.82 4.00 -3.91
CA ALA A 109 -14.50 3.03 -4.75
C ALA A 109 -15.99 3.39 -4.93
N GLY A 110 -16.46 3.34 -6.18
CA GLY A 110 -17.83 3.69 -6.54
C GLY A 110 -18.03 5.19 -6.78
N GLU A 111 -17.00 6.03 -6.66
CA GLU A 111 -17.09 7.48 -6.75
C GLU A 111 -16.27 8.05 -7.93
N THR A 112 -16.63 9.25 -8.37
CA THR A 112 -15.77 10.05 -9.24
C THR A 112 -14.73 10.73 -8.35
N ILE A 113 -13.46 10.46 -8.59
CA ILE A 113 -12.35 10.97 -7.76
C ILE A 113 -12.27 12.50 -7.91
N SER A 114 -12.34 13.19 -6.77
CA SER A 114 -12.17 14.64 -6.63
C SER A 114 -11.14 14.97 -5.56
N ASP A 115 -10.58 16.17 -5.58
CA ASP A 115 -9.62 16.61 -4.57
C ASP A 115 -10.19 16.53 -3.14
N ALA A 116 -11.48 16.84 -2.96
CA ALA A 116 -12.16 16.76 -1.66
C ALA A 116 -12.28 15.31 -1.18
N LEU A 117 -12.57 14.38 -2.09
CA LEU A 117 -12.65 12.96 -1.77
C LEU A 117 -11.27 12.39 -1.43
N ILE A 118 -10.25 12.74 -2.21
CA ILE A 118 -8.85 12.36 -1.92
C ILE A 118 -8.42 12.87 -0.54
N GLU A 119 -8.72 14.14 -0.22
CA GLU A 119 -8.41 14.72 1.08
C GLU A 119 -9.09 13.97 2.23
N SER A 120 -10.36 13.60 2.05
CA SER A 120 -11.12 12.83 3.05
C SER A 120 -10.54 11.43 3.25
N ALA A 121 -10.21 10.72 2.18
CA ALA A 121 -9.58 9.40 2.26
C ALA A 121 -8.17 9.47 2.89
N ALA A 122 -7.38 10.48 2.52
CA ALA A 122 -6.05 10.70 3.09
C ALA A 122 -6.09 11.03 4.59
N ALA A 123 -7.06 11.84 5.02
CA ALA A 123 -7.29 12.14 6.43
C ALA A 123 -7.70 10.87 7.18
N HIS A 124 -8.66 10.10 6.65
CA HIS A 124 -9.12 8.85 7.25
C HIS A 124 -7.96 7.86 7.45
N ALA A 125 -7.20 7.58 6.40
CA ALA A 125 -6.06 6.67 6.47
C ALA A 125 -5.04 7.12 7.53
N SER A 126 -4.64 8.39 7.50
CA SER A 126 -3.61 8.93 8.39
C SER A 126 -4.02 8.97 9.86
N GLU A 127 -5.31 9.13 10.15
CA GLU A 127 -5.82 9.27 11.52
C GLU A 127 -6.33 7.96 12.12
N LYS A 128 -6.87 7.06 11.29
CA LYS A 128 -7.63 5.89 11.75
C LYS A 128 -7.00 4.54 11.43
N GLU A 129 -6.32 4.42 10.29
CA GLU A 129 -5.87 3.10 9.83
C GLU A 129 -4.38 2.85 10.03
N ILE A 130 -3.55 3.89 10.13
CA ILE A 130 -2.12 3.73 10.42
C ILE A 130 -1.80 3.96 11.89
N ASN A 131 -0.81 3.22 12.39
CA ASN A 131 -0.30 3.36 13.75
C ASN A 131 1.24 3.43 13.76
N PRO A 132 1.84 4.51 13.26
CA PRO A 132 3.27 4.68 13.22
C PRO A 132 3.87 4.84 14.63
N PHE A 133 5.12 4.39 14.81
CA PHE A 133 5.78 4.38 16.12
C PHE A 133 6.64 5.62 16.39
N GLY A 134 6.90 6.42 15.36
CA GLY A 134 7.93 7.45 15.42
C GLY A 134 9.35 6.84 15.39
N ASN A 135 10.34 7.67 15.16
CA ASN A 135 11.74 7.31 15.23
C ASN A 135 12.61 8.57 15.44
N MET A 136 13.95 8.41 15.40
CA MET A 136 14.86 9.55 15.58
C MET A 136 14.76 10.63 14.49
N HIS A 137 14.14 10.35 13.34
CA HIS A 137 14.03 11.26 12.20
C HIS A 137 12.62 11.83 12.03
N ALA A 138 11.60 11.18 12.59
CA ALA A 138 10.21 11.58 12.43
C ALA A 138 9.38 11.23 13.67
N SER A 139 8.68 12.22 14.23
CA SER A 139 7.67 11.97 15.25
C SER A 139 6.44 11.26 14.66
N VAL A 140 5.61 10.66 15.51
CA VAL A 140 4.33 10.05 15.10
C VAL A 140 3.46 11.06 14.34
N ASP A 141 3.33 12.29 14.85
CA ASP A 141 2.52 13.33 14.22
C ASP A 141 3.08 13.71 12.84
N PHE A 142 4.41 13.78 12.71
CA PHE A 142 5.05 14.05 11.43
C PHE A 142 4.86 12.89 10.44
N GLN A 143 4.93 11.64 10.89
CA GLN A 143 4.63 10.48 10.05
C GLN A 143 3.17 10.48 9.57
N ARG A 144 2.20 10.82 10.44
CA ARG A 144 0.79 10.97 10.05
C ARG A 144 0.60 12.11 9.05
N HIS A 145 1.28 13.24 9.26
CA HIS A 145 1.27 14.34 8.30
C HIS A 145 1.83 13.92 6.93
N LEU A 146 2.98 13.24 6.91
CA LEU A 146 3.55 12.70 5.68
C LEU A 146 2.58 11.73 5.00
N ALA A 147 1.99 10.79 5.73
CA ALA A 147 1.02 9.86 5.18
C ALA A 147 -0.12 10.60 4.47
N ARG A 148 -0.70 11.62 5.09
CA ARG A 148 -1.78 12.44 4.50
C ARG A 148 -1.34 13.14 3.22
N VAL A 149 -0.16 13.79 3.22
CA VAL A 149 0.37 14.51 2.05
C VAL A 149 0.69 13.55 0.91
N LEU A 150 1.40 12.45 1.22
CA LEU A 150 1.81 11.47 0.21
C LEU A 150 0.62 10.73 -0.40
N THR A 151 -0.40 10.42 0.40
CA THR A 151 -1.64 9.80 -0.09
C THR A 151 -2.28 10.66 -1.17
N LYS A 152 -2.37 11.97 -0.97
CA LYS A 152 -2.93 12.89 -1.96
C LYS A 152 -2.15 12.82 -3.27
N GLN A 153 -0.83 12.89 -3.19
CA GLN A 153 0.05 12.85 -4.38
C GLN A 153 -0.09 11.53 -5.14
N VAL A 154 -0.04 10.39 -4.45
CA VAL A 154 -0.07 9.09 -5.13
C VAL A 154 -1.44 8.77 -5.71
N VAL A 155 -2.54 9.16 -5.03
CA VAL A 155 -3.89 8.94 -5.54
C VAL A 155 -4.15 9.81 -6.77
N GLN A 156 -3.78 11.10 -6.74
CA GLN A 156 -3.89 11.98 -7.91
C GLN A 156 -3.11 11.42 -9.11
N THR A 157 -1.86 11.01 -8.89
CA THR A 157 -1.03 10.44 -9.95
C THR A 157 -1.56 9.11 -10.48
N ALA A 158 -2.03 8.22 -9.58
CA ALA A 158 -2.61 6.94 -9.97
C ALA A 158 -3.91 7.15 -10.77
N HIS A 159 -4.78 8.07 -10.32
CA HIS A 159 -6.01 8.42 -11.02
C HIS A 159 -5.73 8.98 -12.43
N GLN A 160 -4.79 9.93 -12.56
CA GLN A 160 -4.40 10.46 -13.86
C GLN A 160 -3.92 9.34 -14.80
N ARG A 161 -3.02 8.48 -14.33
CA ARG A 161 -2.50 7.35 -15.13
C ARG A 161 -3.57 6.35 -15.54
N ALA A 162 -4.56 6.08 -14.68
CA ALA A 162 -5.67 5.21 -15.01
C ALA A 162 -6.52 5.79 -16.16
N GLY A 163 -6.68 7.12 -16.22
CA GLY A 163 -7.41 7.81 -17.30
C GLY A 163 -6.65 7.90 -18.63
N GLU A 164 -5.33 7.62 -18.63
CA GLU A 164 -4.48 7.64 -19.84
C GLU A 164 -4.36 6.26 -20.51
N MET A 165 -4.89 5.19 -19.89
CA MET A 165 -4.86 3.81 -20.37
C MET A 165 -6.15 3.43 -21.09
#